data_6940afcdf4b0fb90803d02bb8e2be4b8
#
_entry.id   6940afcdf4b0fb90803d02bb8e2be4b8
#
_cell.length_a   1.000
_cell.length_b   1.000
_cell.length_c   1.000
_cell.angle_alpha   90.00
_cell.angle_beta   90.00
_cell.angle_gamma   90.00
#
_symmetry.space_group_name_H-M   'P 1'
#
loop_
_entity.id
_entity.type
_entity.pdbx_description
1 polymer ?
#
loop_
_entity_poly.entity_id
_entity_poly.type
_entity_poly.pdbx_seq_one_letter_code
_entity_poly.pdbx_strand_id
1 'polypeptide(L)'
;MKQAAYGLVLYIFLMLPPVTALAESIMAIHMHMQMPLFVIAGMLMTPFFQKKFPNLFSKWNSNGIPGIILFMIIVLYWMLPRTMDEALTIPAVEIFKFVSLPFLAGVPLRDSWKKLETRVKNIIYISLSAIFGFMAWLYIASPNQLCNNYLIVEQKTLGWGFVFLAACIFIYFIQTLFIDETEYE
;
A
#
# COMPACT_ATOMS: atom_id res chain seq x y z
N MET A 1 -3.83 19.26 12.44
CA MET A 1 -5.03 18.56 12.98
C MET A 1 -6.11 18.28 11.94
N LYS A 2 -6.45 19.23 11.05
CA LYS A 2 -7.47 19.01 9.98
C LYS A 2 -7.15 17.77 9.10
N GLN A 3 -5.88 17.60 8.69
CA GLN A 3 -5.47 16.47 7.85
C GLN A 3 -5.72 15.10 8.51
N ALA A 4 -5.43 14.97 9.81
CA ALA A 4 -5.67 13.72 10.53
C ALA A 4 -7.18 13.41 10.68
N ALA A 5 -8.01 14.45 10.77
CA ALA A 5 -9.47 14.28 10.76
C ALA A 5 -9.97 13.74 9.42
N TYR A 6 -9.45 14.24 8.28
CA TYR A 6 -9.78 13.68 6.98
C TYR A 6 -9.33 12.22 6.83
N GLY A 7 -8.14 11.88 7.36
CA GLY A 7 -7.67 10.49 7.38
C GLY A 7 -8.58 9.57 8.20
N LEU A 8 -9.04 10.04 9.36
CA LEU A 8 -9.97 9.28 10.20
C LEU A 8 -11.34 9.10 9.52
N VAL A 9 -11.87 10.16 8.90
CA VAL A 9 -13.13 10.09 8.15
C VAL A 9 -13.02 9.09 7.00
N LEU A 10 -11.94 9.16 6.21
CA LEU A 10 -11.69 8.21 5.14
C LEU A 10 -11.60 6.77 5.67
N TYR A 11 -10.87 6.58 6.76
CA TYR A 11 -10.72 5.26 7.40
C TYR A 11 -12.06 4.68 7.83
N ILE A 12 -12.87 5.47 8.56
CA ILE A 12 -14.21 5.04 9.01
C ILE A 12 -15.10 4.75 7.80
N PHE A 13 -15.08 5.60 6.78
CA PHE A 13 -15.86 5.41 5.55
C PHE A 13 -15.53 4.08 4.88
N LEU A 14 -14.26 3.73 4.73
CA LEU A 14 -13.81 2.48 4.12
C LEU A 14 -14.18 1.23 4.93
N MET A 15 -14.42 1.37 6.24
CA MET A 15 -14.85 0.29 7.14
C MET A 15 -16.36 0.12 7.20
N LEU A 16 -17.16 1.01 6.60
CA LEU A 16 -18.60 0.86 6.59
C LEU A 16 -18.99 -0.42 5.83
N PRO A 17 -19.85 -1.29 6.41
CA PRO A 17 -20.19 -2.57 5.79
C PRO A 17 -20.65 -2.49 4.33
N PRO A 18 -21.49 -1.51 3.91
CA PRO A 18 -21.88 -1.41 2.51
C PRO A 18 -20.71 -1.00 1.60
N VAL A 19 -19.77 -0.17 2.09
CA VAL A 19 -18.59 0.26 1.31
C VAL A 19 -17.60 -0.89 1.18
N THR A 20 -17.35 -1.61 2.27
CA THR A 20 -16.49 -2.79 2.29
C THR A 20 -17.03 -3.86 1.34
N ALA A 21 -18.31 -4.22 1.46
CA ALA A 21 -18.96 -5.23 0.61
C ALA A 21 -18.90 -4.85 -0.89
N LEU A 22 -19.14 -3.57 -1.21
CA LEU A 22 -19.04 -3.09 -2.60
C LEU A 22 -17.59 -3.15 -3.10
N ALA A 23 -16.62 -2.69 -2.33
CA ALA A 23 -15.22 -2.68 -2.73
C ALA A 23 -14.66 -4.10 -2.90
N GLU A 24 -15.07 -5.02 -2.04
CA GLU A 24 -14.64 -6.42 -2.07
C GLU A 24 -15.37 -7.27 -3.11
N SER A 25 -16.46 -6.78 -3.69
CA SER A 25 -17.20 -7.50 -4.74
C SER A 25 -16.41 -7.60 -6.06
N ILE A 26 -15.41 -6.74 -6.30
CA ILE A 26 -14.61 -6.71 -7.52
C ILE A 26 -13.12 -6.72 -7.14
N MET A 27 -12.40 -7.73 -7.60
CA MET A 27 -10.99 -7.96 -7.25
C MET A 27 -10.09 -6.73 -7.49
N ALA A 28 -10.24 -6.07 -8.64
CA ALA A 28 -9.45 -4.91 -9.00
C ALA A 28 -9.73 -3.70 -8.08
N ILE A 29 -10.99 -3.49 -7.69
CA ILE A 29 -11.36 -2.42 -6.76
C ILE A 29 -10.80 -2.70 -5.37
N HIS A 30 -10.91 -3.93 -4.90
CA HIS A 30 -10.37 -4.34 -3.60
C HIS A 30 -8.86 -4.07 -3.51
N MET A 31 -8.08 -4.53 -4.49
CA MET A 31 -6.62 -4.44 -4.44
C MET A 31 -6.06 -3.08 -4.88
N HIS A 32 -6.60 -2.48 -5.94
CA HIS A 32 -6.03 -1.25 -6.51
C HIS A 32 -6.65 0.04 -5.94
N MET A 33 -7.80 -0.06 -5.26
CA MET A 33 -8.45 1.12 -4.68
C MET A 33 -8.59 1.02 -3.17
N GLN A 34 -9.30 0.02 -2.65
CA GLN A 34 -9.60 -0.06 -1.22
C GLN A 34 -8.33 -0.18 -0.37
N MET A 35 -7.42 -1.10 -0.70
CA MET A 35 -6.19 -1.28 0.08
C MET A 35 -5.27 -0.04 0.06
N PRO A 36 -4.95 0.57 -1.10
CA PRO A 36 -4.19 1.81 -1.13
C PRO A 36 -4.88 2.97 -0.40
N LEU A 37 -6.22 3.06 -0.43
CA LEU A 37 -6.95 4.09 0.30
C LEU A 37 -6.82 3.92 1.82
N PHE A 38 -6.74 2.70 2.36
CA PHE A 38 -6.40 2.48 3.77
C PHE A 38 -4.99 2.96 4.09
N VAL A 39 -4.01 2.71 3.23
CA VAL A 39 -2.65 3.23 3.39
C VAL A 39 -2.66 4.76 3.39
N ILE A 40 -3.37 5.39 2.46
CA ILE A 40 -3.53 6.86 2.39
C ILE A 40 -4.20 7.40 3.65
N ALA A 41 -5.24 6.75 4.17
CA ALA A 41 -5.87 7.14 5.43
C ALA A 41 -4.86 7.13 6.58
N GLY A 42 -4.01 6.11 6.68
CA GLY A 42 -2.91 6.05 7.65
C GLY A 42 -1.90 7.17 7.47
N MET A 43 -1.49 7.44 6.23
CA MET A 43 -0.60 8.57 5.91
C MET A 43 -1.20 9.91 6.36
N LEU A 44 -2.49 10.13 6.15
CA LEU A 44 -3.17 11.35 6.59
C LEU A 44 -3.25 11.47 8.11
N MET A 45 -3.36 10.36 8.85
CA MET A 45 -3.37 10.33 10.31
C MET A 45 -1.98 10.48 10.95
N THR A 46 -0.90 10.26 10.23
CA THR A 46 0.48 10.28 10.75
C THR A 46 0.82 11.52 11.60
N PRO A 47 0.49 12.78 11.21
CA PRO A 47 0.85 13.95 12.02
C PRO A 47 0.23 13.95 13.42
N PHE A 48 -0.92 13.31 13.60
CA PHE A 48 -1.52 13.13 14.92
C PHE A 48 -0.70 12.15 15.77
N PHE A 49 -0.31 11.01 15.22
CA PHE A 49 0.50 10.01 15.92
C PHE A 49 1.88 10.54 16.29
N GLN A 50 2.54 11.27 15.37
CA GLN A 50 3.84 11.89 15.64
C GLN A 50 3.77 12.89 16.82
N LYS A 51 2.68 13.67 16.93
CA LYS A 51 2.49 14.58 18.07
C LYS A 51 2.21 13.83 19.38
N LYS A 52 1.43 12.76 19.32
CA LYS A 52 1.03 11.99 20.50
C LYS A 52 2.14 11.09 21.04
N PHE A 53 2.98 10.55 20.15
CA PHE A 53 4.04 9.59 20.48
C PHE A 53 5.41 10.00 19.89
N PRO A 54 5.92 11.20 20.17
CA PRO A 54 7.15 11.71 19.54
C PRO A 54 8.36 10.81 19.81
N ASN A 55 8.50 10.29 21.03
CA ASN A 55 9.59 9.43 21.44
C ASN A 55 9.60 8.07 20.72
N LEU A 56 8.44 7.56 20.34
CA LEU A 56 8.35 6.32 19.57
C LEU A 56 8.96 6.50 18.19
N PHE A 57 8.54 7.54 17.48
CA PHE A 57 9.00 7.80 16.10
C PHE A 57 10.46 8.22 16.04
N SER A 58 10.96 9.01 17.00
CA SER A 58 12.36 9.41 17.05
C SER A 58 13.29 8.25 17.42
N LYS A 59 12.85 7.35 18.28
CA LYS A 59 13.68 6.23 18.76
C LYS A 59 13.64 5.03 17.83
N TRP A 60 12.44 4.65 17.34
CA TRP A 60 12.27 3.47 16.49
C TRP A 60 12.58 3.74 15.02
N ASN A 61 12.22 4.91 14.50
CA ASN A 61 12.31 5.24 13.08
C ASN A 61 13.12 6.52 12.84
N SER A 62 14.29 6.63 13.48
CA SER A 62 15.13 7.84 13.43
C SER A 62 15.63 8.16 12.00
N ASN A 63 16.04 7.15 11.25
CA ASN A 63 16.57 7.25 9.88
C ASN A 63 15.55 6.86 8.78
N GLY A 64 14.31 6.53 9.14
CA GLY A 64 13.27 6.13 8.20
C GLY A 64 13.35 4.70 7.67
N ILE A 65 14.46 3.98 7.86
CA ILE A 65 14.65 2.63 7.31
C ILE A 65 13.72 1.60 7.96
N PRO A 66 13.58 1.51 9.30
CA PRO A 66 12.67 0.53 9.90
C PRO A 66 11.22 0.69 9.45
N GLY A 67 10.75 1.94 9.33
CA GLY A 67 9.38 2.19 8.91
C GLY A 67 9.12 1.82 7.44
N ILE A 68 10.10 2.04 6.55
CA ILE A 68 9.92 1.64 5.14
C ILE A 68 10.04 0.12 4.97
N ILE A 69 10.87 -0.56 5.75
CA ILE A 69 10.93 -2.03 5.74
C ILE A 69 9.59 -2.60 6.21
N LEU A 70 9.01 -2.07 7.28
CA LEU A 70 7.69 -2.50 7.75
C LEU A 70 6.62 -2.28 6.67
N PHE A 71 6.60 -1.12 6.03
CA PHE A 71 5.72 -0.85 4.89
C PHE A 71 5.86 -1.91 3.80
N MET A 72 7.09 -2.20 3.36
CA MET A 72 7.34 -3.18 2.31
C MET A 72 6.87 -4.59 2.70
N ILE A 73 7.08 -5.00 3.95
CA ILE A 73 6.61 -6.31 4.45
C ILE A 73 5.08 -6.38 4.40
N ILE A 74 4.38 -5.33 4.86
CA ILE A 74 2.91 -5.30 4.87
C ILE A 74 2.35 -5.29 3.45
N VAL A 75 2.95 -4.53 2.53
CA VAL A 75 2.54 -4.53 1.11
C VAL A 75 2.74 -5.90 0.48
N LEU A 76 3.91 -6.52 0.68
CA LEU A 76 4.17 -7.87 0.17
C LEU A 76 3.19 -8.91 0.73
N TYR A 77 2.90 -8.85 2.02
CA TYR A 77 1.92 -9.74 2.67
C TYR A 77 0.55 -9.63 2.00
N TRP A 78 0.06 -8.40 1.78
CA TRP A 78 -1.26 -8.16 1.17
C TRP A 78 -1.31 -8.40 -0.34
N MET A 79 -0.16 -8.55 -1.03
CA MET A 79 -0.10 -8.94 -2.43
C MET A 79 -0.22 -10.44 -2.66
N LEU A 80 -0.09 -11.28 -1.62
CA LEU A 80 -0.22 -12.72 -1.76
C LEU A 80 -1.68 -13.11 -2.06
N PRO A 81 -1.95 -13.93 -3.09
CA PRO A 81 -3.32 -14.31 -3.45
C PRO A 81 -4.08 -14.99 -2.30
N ARG A 82 -3.38 -15.82 -1.53
CA ARG A 82 -3.96 -16.51 -0.38
C ARG A 82 -4.45 -15.55 0.70
N THR A 83 -3.66 -14.53 1.03
CA THR A 83 -4.02 -13.54 2.05
C THR A 83 -5.25 -12.75 1.66
N MET A 84 -5.39 -12.46 0.36
CA MET A 84 -6.56 -11.83 -0.22
C MET A 84 -7.82 -12.66 -0.05
N ASP A 85 -7.72 -13.95 -0.34
CA ASP A 85 -8.83 -14.90 -0.21
C ASP A 85 -9.26 -15.06 1.27
N GLU A 86 -8.28 -15.18 2.16
CA GLU A 86 -8.52 -15.29 3.61
C GLU A 86 -9.13 -14.01 4.19
N ALA A 87 -8.80 -12.82 3.64
CA ALA A 87 -9.39 -11.55 4.09
C ALA A 87 -10.90 -11.44 3.83
N LEU A 88 -11.42 -12.20 2.85
CA LEU A 88 -12.85 -12.22 2.52
C LEU A 88 -13.62 -13.30 3.31
N THR A 89 -12.93 -14.29 3.86
CA THR A 89 -13.54 -15.48 4.45
C THR A 89 -13.29 -15.61 5.95
N ILE A 90 -12.19 -15.03 6.45
CA ILE A 90 -11.76 -15.14 7.85
C ILE A 90 -11.82 -13.76 8.53
N PRO A 91 -12.75 -13.53 9.48
CA PRO A 91 -12.91 -12.23 10.12
C PRO A 91 -11.64 -11.69 10.79
N ALA A 92 -10.79 -12.57 11.34
CA ALA A 92 -9.53 -12.14 11.96
C ALA A 92 -8.55 -11.54 10.93
N VAL A 93 -8.51 -12.07 9.70
CA VAL A 93 -7.66 -11.57 8.61
C VAL A 93 -8.24 -10.26 8.06
N GLU A 94 -9.56 -10.14 7.98
CA GLU A 94 -10.23 -8.88 7.62
C GLU A 94 -9.91 -7.77 8.63
N ILE A 95 -10.03 -8.04 9.93
CA ILE A 95 -9.64 -7.09 10.98
C ILE A 95 -8.16 -6.71 10.84
N PHE A 96 -7.29 -7.68 10.59
CA PHE A 96 -5.88 -7.42 10.38
C PHE A 96 -5.64 -6.51 9.16
N LYS A 97 -6.42 -6.63 8.08
CA LYS A 97 -6.41 -5.70 6.93
C LYS A 97 -6.68 -4.27 7.38
N PHE A 98 -7.76 -4.06 8.13
CA PHE A 98 -8.16 -2.74 8.61
C PHE A 98 -7.14 -2.10 9.56
N VAL A 99 -6.37 -2.89 10.29
CA VAL A 99 -5.33 -2.39 11.20
C VAL A 99 -3.98 -2.24 10.50
N SER A 100 -3.54 -3.25 9.77
CA SER A 100 -2.18 -3.28 9.21
C SER A 100 -1.96 -2.25 8.11
N LEU A 101 -2.90 -2.10 7.19
CA LEU A 101 -2.74 -1.17 6.06
C LEU A 101 -2.60 0.30 6.51
N PRO A 102 -3.49 0.86 7.35
CA PRO A 102 -3.31 2.25 7.78
C PRO A 102 -2.17 2.42 8.79
N PHE A 103 -2.06 1.55 9.80
CA PHE A 103 -1.18 1.81 10.95
C PHE A 103 0.22 1.19 10.80
N LEU A 104 0.36 0.04 10.12
CA LEU A 104 1.65 -0.61 9.91
C LEU A 104 2.23 -0.36 8.51
N ALA A 105 1.43 0.13 7.55
CA ALA A 105 1.94 0.56 6.26
C ALA A 105 1.87 2.09 6.09
N GLY A 106 0.68 2.70 6.19
CA GLY A 106 0.47 4.12 5.90
C GLY A 106 1.22 5.06 6.83
N VAL A 107 1.12 4.85 8.15
CA VAL A 107 1.80 5.69 9.15
C VAL A 107 3.32 5.58 9.02
N PRO A 108 3.94 4.38 8.98
CA PRO A 108 5.39 4.25 8.80
C PRO A 108 5.90 4.79 7.48
N LEU A 109 5.19 4.57 6.38
CA LEU A 109 5.55 5.10 5.07
C LEU A 109 5.73 6.62 5.11
N ARG A 110 4.73 7.34 5.61
CA ARG A 110 4.79 8.79 5.67
C ARG A 110 5.86 9.32 6.64
N ASP A 111 6.03 8.68 7.79
CA ASP A 111 7.05 9.08 8.75
C ASP A 111 8.45 8.85 8.19
N SER A 112 8.66 7.77 7.46
CA SER A 112 9.94 7.42 6.85
C SER A 112 10.32 8.31 5.68
N TRP A 113 9.37 8.64 4.81
CA TRP A 113 9.63 9.21 3.49
C TRP A 113 10.51 10.45 3.49
N LYS A 114 10.31 11.35 4.47
CA LYS A 114 11.11 12.57 4.60
C LYS A 114 12.52 12.35 5.18
N LYS A 115 12.74 11.20 5.80
CA LYS A 115 14.01 10.85 6.46
C LYS A 115 14.93 10.03 5.55
N LEU A 116 14.37 9.49 4.45
CA LEU A 116 15.11 8.63 3.53
C LEU A 116 15.98 9.43 2.58
N GLU A 117 17.20 8.95 2.37
CA GLU A 117 18.09 9.42 1.32
C GLU A 117 17.55 9.06 -0.09
N THR A 118 17.89 9.85 -1.09
CA THR A 118 17.48 9.63 -2.49
C THR A 118 17.84 8.24 -3.00
N ARG A 119 19.01 7.71 -2.62
CA ARG A 119 19.42 6.34 -2.98
C ARG A 119 18.43 5.28 -2.48
N VAL A 120 17.97 5.42 -1.24
CA VAL A 120 17.00 4.48 -0.63
C VAL A 120 15.64 4.62 -1.32
N LYS A 121 15.19 5.84 -1.60
CA LYS A 121 13.95 6.08 -2.37
C LYS A 121 14.01 5.41 -3.74
N ASN A 122 15.12 5.51 -4.45
CA ASN A 122 15.31 4.88 -5.75
C ASN A 122 15.26 3.34 -5.66
N ILE A 123 15.86 2.75 -4.63
CA ILE A 123 15.76 1.30 -4.38
C ILE A 123 14.31 0.89 -4.13
N ILE A 124 13.52 1.70 -3.40
CA ILE A 124 12.10 1.44 -3.14
C ILE A 124 11.31 1.46 -4.45
N TYR A 125 11.52 2.47 -5.33
CA TYR A 125 10.82 2.53 -6.62
C TYR A 125 11.12 1.32 -7.51
N ILE A 126 12.41 0.94 -7.63
CA ILE A 126 12.81 -0.24 -8.39
C ILE A 126 12.18 -1.51 -7.79
N SER A 127 12.25 -1.66 -6.47
CA SER A 127 11.70 -2.83 -5.78
C SER A 127 10.19 -2.93 -5.95
N LEU A 128 9.45 -1.84 -5.79
CA LEU A 128 7.99 -1.82 -5.99
C LEU A 128 7.62 -2.11 -7.45
N SER A 129 8.34 -1.52 -8.42
CA SER A 129 8.11 -1.80 -9.83
C SER A 129 8.35 -3.28 -10.15
N ALA A 130 9.43 -3.88 -9.63
CA ALA A 130 9.74 -5.30 -9.81
C ALA A 130 8.69 -6.21 -9.16
N ILE A 131 8.25 -5.88 -7.93
CA ILE A 131 7.20 -6.62 -7.22
C ILE A 131 5.89 -6.56 -8.00
N PHE A 132 5.45 -5.38 -8.43
CA PHE A 132 4.22 -5.24 -9.21
C PHE A 132 4.33 -5.94 -10.57
N GLY A 133 5.50 -5.89 -11.24
CA GLY A 133 5.76 -6.63 -12.47
C GLY A 133 5.68 -8.15 -12.26
N PHE A 134 6.24 -8.65 -11.16
CA PHE A 134 6.14 -10.07 -10.79
C PHE A 134 4.69 -10.49 -10.51
N MET A 135 3.95 -9.67 -9.75
CA MET A 135 2.54 -9.92 -9.47
C MET A 135 1.69 -9.86 -10.74
N ALA A 136 1.96 -8.92 -11.64
CA ALA A 136 1.33 -8.86 -12.95
C ALA A 136 1.53 -10.16 -13.73
N TRP A 137 2.77 -10.62 -13.82
CA TRP A 137 3.09 -11.88 -14.48
C TRP A 137 2.36 -13.05 -13.82
N LEU A 138 2.37 -13.15 -12.50
CA LEU A 138 1.71 -14.21 -11.75
C LEU A 138 0.21 -14.26 -12.03
N TYR A 139 -0.48 -13.12 -11.97
CA TYR A 139 -1.93 -13.05 -12.17
C TYR A 139 -2.37 -13.23 -13.62
N ILE A 140 -1.55 -12.84 -14.60
CA ILE A 140 -1.86 -12.99 -16.04
C ILE A 140 -1.52 -14.39 -16.54
N ALA A 141 -0.33 -14.89 -16.19
CA ALA A 141 0.20 -16.14 -16.74
C ALA A 141 -0.32 -17.40 -16.05
N SER A 142 -0.87 -17.29 -14.82
CA SER A 142 -1.42 -18.44 -14.14
C SER A 142 -2.60 -19.05 -14.91
N PRO A 143 -2.54 -20.34 -15.27
CA PRO A 143 -3.66 -21.03 -15.89
C PRO A 143 -4.77 -21.35 -14.88
N ASN A 144 -4.43 -21.38 -13.59
CA ASN A 144 -5.34 -21.69 -12.51
C ASN A 144 -5.86 -20.43 -11.83
N GLN A 145 -7.03 -20.52 -11.26
CA GLN A 145 -7.60 -19.51 -10.40
C GLN A 145 -6.76 -19.44 -9.11
N LEU A 146 -6.15 -18.27 -8.85
CA LEU A 146 -5.29 -18.05 -7.68
C LEU A 146 -6.09 -17.66 -6.43
N CYS A 147 -7.24 -17.00 -6.64
CA CYS A 147 -8.16 -16.59 -5.58
C CYS A 147 -9.49 -17.29 -5.80
N ASN A 148 -10.00 -18.02 -4.79
CA ASN A 148 -11.22 -18.81 -4.93
C ASN A 148 -12.49 -17.95 -4.96
N ASN A 149 -12.42 -16.73 -4.42
CA ASN A 149 -13.56 -15.81 -4.31
C ASN A 149 -13.79 -14.92 -5.54
N TYR A 150 -12.88 -14.96 -6.53
CA TYR A 150 -12.96 -14.09 -7.71
C TYR A 150 -12.81 -14.88 -9.01
N LEU A 151 -13.40 -14.36 -10.09
CA LEU A 151 -13.34 -14.99 -11.41
C LEU A 151 -11.94 -14.85 -12.04
N ILE A 152 -11.56 -15.80 -12.91
CA ILE A 152 -10.30 -15.74 -13.68
C ILE A 152 -10.18 -14.46 -14.52
N VAL A 153 -11.31 -13.95 -15.03
CA VAL A 153 -11.32 -12.69 -15.79
C VAL A 153 -10.93 -11.51 -14.91
N GLU A 154 -11.42 -11.46 -13.66
CA GLU A 154 -11.06 -10.41 -12.69
C GLU A 154 -9.61 -10.52 -12.29
N GLN A 155 -9.10 -11.74 -12.10
CA GLN A 155 -7.69 -12.00 -11.83
C GLN A 155 -6.80 -11.43 -12.94
N LYS A 156 -7.13 -11.69 -14.22
CA LYS A 156 -6.37 -11.14 -15.35
C LYS A 156 -6.47 -9.62 -15.44
N THR A 157 -7.65 -9.06 -15.19
CA THR A 157 -7.86 -7.60 -15.14
C THR A 157 -6.98 -6.96 -14.07
N LEU A 158 -6.92 -7.56 -12.87
CA LEU A 158 -6.03 -7.15 -11.80
C LEU A 158 -4.56 -7.19 -12.24
N GLY A 159 -4.15 -8.29 -12.91
CA GLY A 159 -2.81 -8.43 -13.44
C GLY A 159 -2.41 -7.30 -14.39
N TRP A 160 -3.29 -6.90 -15.30
CA TRP A 160 -3.06 -5.75 -16.17
C TRP A 160 -2.98 -4.42 -15.40
N GLY A 161 -3.76 -4.27 -14.33
CA GLY A 161 -3.61 -3.14 -13.41
C GLY A 161 -2.23 -3.08 -12.76
N PHE A 162 -1.67 -4.22 -12.37
CA PHE A 162 -0.28 -4.28 -11.87
C PHE A 162 0.76 -3.95 -12.93
N VAL A 163 0.57 -4.34 -14.21
CA VAL A 163 1.44 -3.89 -15.32
C VAL A 163 1.47 -2.37 -15.40
N PHE A 164 0.28 -1.75 -15.37
CA PHE A 164 0.15 -0.30 -15.43
C PHE A 164 0.84 0.38 -14.24
N LEU A 165 0.62 -0.09 -13.01
CA LEU A 165 1.27 0.46 -11.82
C LEU A 165 2.79 0.29 -11.87
N ALA A 166 3.29 -0.89 -12.27
CA ALA A 166 4.72 -1.13 -12.43
C ALA A 166 5.34 -0.16 -13.44
N ALA A 167 4.70 0.04 -14.58
CA ALA A 167 5.16 0.98 -15.60
C ALA A 167 5.16 2.43 -15.09
N CYS A 168 4.09 2.88 -14.41
CA CYS A 168 4.01 4.22 -13.83
C CYS A 168 5.13 4.48 -12.82
N ILE A 169 5.39 3.54 -11.90
CA ILE A 169 6.46 3.67 -10.90
C ILE A 169 7.82 3.67 -11.57
N PHE A 170 8.03 2.81 -12.59
CA PHE A 170 9.28 2.76 -13.31
C PHE A 170 9.56 4.04 -14.10
N ILE A 171 8.55 4.59 -14.79
CA ILE A 171 8.66 5.87 -15.49
C ILE A 171 8.98 7.00 -14.50
N TYR A 172 8.28 7.03 -13.35
CA TYR A 172 8.56 8.01 -12.32
C TYR A 172 10.00 7.88 -11.79
N PHE A 173 10.47 6.64 -11.54
CA PHE A 173 11.87 6.40 -11.18
C PHE A 173 12.85 6.94 -12.22
N ILE A 174 12.60 6.68 -13.51
CA ILE A 174 13.44 7.23 -14.59
C ILE A 174 13.45 8.76 -14.54
N GLN A 175 12.29 9.40 -14.33
CA GLN A 175 12.22 10.87 -14.20
C GLN A 175 13.10 11.38 -13.04
N THR A 176 13.10 10.71 -11.89
CA THR A 176 13.92 11.12 -10.73
C THR A 176 15.43 11.03 -10.99
N LEU A 177 15.88 10.29 -12.01
CA LEU A 177 17.29 10.24 -12.38
C LEU A 177 17.75 11.44 -13.24
N PHE A 178 16.82 12.12 -13.90
CA PHE A 178 17.10 13.23 -14.83
C PHE A 178 16.70 14.60 -14.25
N ILE A 179 15.92 14.64 -13.18
CA ILE A 179 15.51 15.88 -12.52
C ILE A 179 16.35 16.06 -11.26
N ASP A 180 17.19 17.11 -11.24
CA ASP A 180 17.92 17.50 -10.04
C ASP A 180 16.92 18.13 -9.05
N GLU A 181 16.66 17.44 -7.93
CA GLU A 181 15.76 17.93 -6.86
C GLU A 181 16.25 19.25 -6.23
N THR A 182 17.53 19.62 -6.46
CA THR A 182 18.14 20.82 -5.90
C THR A 182 17.69 22.14 -6.55
N GLU A 183 17.00 22.11 -7.69
CA GLU A 183 16.45 23.32 -8.33
C GLU A 183 15.08 23.76 -7.79
N TYR A 184 14.42 22.97 -6.93
CA TYR A 184 13.04 23.21 -6.47
C TYR A 184 12.89 23.29 -4.94
N GLU A 185 13.98 23.25 -4.16
CA GLU A 185 14.03 23.58 -2.74
C GLU A 185 14.52 25.05 -2.55
#